data_ff90d74cd1068a71511221140a227741
#
_entry.id   ff90d74cd1068a71511221140a227741
#
_cell.length_a   1.000
_cell.length_b   1.000
_cell.length_c   1.000
_cell.angle_alpha   90.00
_cell.angle_beta   90.00
_cell.angle_gamma   90.00
#
_symmetry.space_group_name_H-M   'P 1'
#
loop_
_entity.id
_entity.type
_entity.pdbx_description
1 polymer ?
#
loop_
_entity_poly.entity_id
_entity_poly.type
_entity_poly.pdbx_seq_one_letter_code
_entity_poly.pdbx_strand_id
1 'polypeptide(L)'
;MKKLVIDIETVGTPWEEHDSYVREYLIKGMSEAEAEEEKRRGALSPFTGRIVTIGIVNAETGRSCAMYEVPGQTEVITRRDGNRTMISGSERQILEKFWEFLDRDDRFISFNGRQFDGPFLMIRSAIHGLAPKRDLVGNRYRFHPNCDLREVLNFNGTINPRQMRFNLDLACKTFGIVSSKTEGMDGRAVETFYRAGRHEDIAIYCLEDVRATCELYLKLEGTLLRFEQAFREAEERAARRRTTAEQLSILRAEPEPTFMESVTRTSLTLTSSLDDVVAPDDVVATRHQAMVLEKLVQGEPREEELPEF
;
A
#
# COMPACT_ATOMS: atom_id res chain seq x y z
N MET A 1 10.63 0.90 5.31
CA MET A 1 9.65 1.44 4.33
C MET A 1 10.04 0.89 2.97
N LYS A 2 9.24 -0.03 2.44
CA LYS A 2 9.45 -0.62 1.10
C LYS A 2 8.84 0.29 0.04
N LYS A 3 9.35 0.22 -1.19
CA LYS A 3 8.78 0.88 -2.36
C LYS A 3 8.09 -0.17 -3.21
N LEU A 4 6.78 -0.33 -3.04
CA LEU A 4 5.98 -1.37 -3.67
C LEU A 4 5.21 -0.79 -4.86
N VAL A 5 5.54 -1.26 -6.04
CA VAL A 5 4.82 -0.96 -7.28
C VAL A 5 3.74 -2.01 -7.45
N ILE A 6 2.50 -1.57 -7.67
CA ILE A 6 1.31 -2.42 -7.61
C ILE A 6 0.40 -2.10 -8.79
N ASP A 7 -0.19 -3.15 -9.35
CA ASP A 7 -1.20 -3.11 -10.39
C ASP A 7 -2.19 -4.25 -10.18
N ILE A 8 -3.42 -4.12 -10.66
CA ILE A 8 -4.46 -5.16 -10.57
C ILE A 8 -5.08 -5.46 -11.91
N GLU A 9 -5.52 -6.72 -12.08
CA GLU A 9 -6.41 -7.11 -13.16
C GLU A 9 -7.78 -7.47 -12.61
N THR A 10 -8.81 -7.10 -13.36
CA THR A 10 -10.21 -7.27 -12.94
C THR A 10 -11.05 -7.89 -14.04
N VAL A 11 -12.11 -8.60 -13.65
CA VAL A 11 -13.15 -9.09 -14.56
C VAL A 11 -14.53 -8.67 -14.06
N GLY A 12 -15.45 -8.45 -15.00
CA GLY A 12 -16.84 -8.16 -14.69
C GLY A 12 -17.59 -9.41 -14.23
N THR A 13 -18.54 -9.22 -13.32
CA THR A 13 -19.56 -10.24 -13.08
C THR A 13 -20.40 -10.40 -14.34
N PRO A 14 -20.66 -11.64 -14.82
CA PRO A 14 -21.52 -11.87 -15.96
C PRO A 14 -22.86 -11.14 -15.80
N TRP A 15 -23.33 -10.49 -16.86
CA TRP A 15 -24.54 -9.66 -16.81
C TRP A 15 -25.77 -10.44 -16.28
N GLU A 16 -25.86 -11.70 -16.62
CA GLU A 16 -26.95 -12.60 -16.26
C GLU A 16 -26.94 -12.94 -14.77
N GLU A 17 -25.81 -12.85 -14.08
CA GLU A 17 -25.66 -13.12 -12.65
C GLU A 17 -26.11 -11.94 -11.78
N HIS A 18 -26.26 -10.73 -12.35
CA HIS A 18 -26.86 -9.62 -11.63
C HIS A 18 -28.37 -9.82 -11.47
N ASP A 19 -28.92 -9.44 -10.32
CA ASP A 19 -30.38 -9.43 -10.12
C ASP A 19 -31.05 -8.37 -11.01
N SER A 20 -32.38 -8.46 -11.14
CA SER A 20 -33.15 -7.58 -12.02
C SER A 20 -33.03 -6.11 -11.63
N TYR A 21 -33.00 -5.79 -10.33
CA TYR A 21 -32.88 -4.43 -9.84
C TYR A 21 -31.52 -3.80 -10.25
N VAL A 22 -30.42 -4.55 -10.06
CA VAL A 22 -29.09 -4.09 -10.44
C VAL A 22 -29.00 -3.87 -11.96
N ARG A 23 -29.52 -4.82 -12.75
CA ARG A 23 -29.53 -4.69 -14.21
C ARG A 23 -30.31 -3.46 -14.68
N GLU A 24 -31.52 -3.24 -14.15
CA GLU A 24 -32.35 -2.06 -14.48
C GLU A 24 -31.66 -0.76 -14.03
N TYR A 25 -31.05 -0.75 -12.84
CA TYR A 25 -30.37 0.41 -12.30
C TYR A 25 -29.18 0.84 -13.18
N LEU A 26 -28.34 -0.13 -13.60
CA LEU A 26 -27.12 0.13 -14.37
C LEU A 26 -27.40 0.73 -15.76
N ILE A 27 -28.50 0.35 -16.41
CA ILE A 27 -28.83 0.82 -17.76
C ILE A 27 -29.97 1.84 -17.80
N LYS A 28 -30.41 2.31 -16.64
CA LYS A 28 -31.55 3.23 -16.52
C LYS A 28 -31.35 4.51 -17.32
N GLY A 29 -32.24 4.78 -18.26
CA GLY A 29 -32.20 5.99 -19.08
C GLY A 29 -31.19 5.98 -20.21
N MET A 30 -30.51 4.85 -20.44
CA MET A 30 -29.57 4.64 -21.54
C MET A 30 -30.28 4.19 -22.82
N SER A 31 -29.71 4.55 -23.96
CA SER A 31 -30.06 3.93 -25.24
C SER A 31 -29.55 2.49 -25.29
N GLU A 32 -30.04 1.69 -26.22
CA GLU A 32 -29.59 0.30 -26.39
C GLU A 32 -28.07 0.19 -26.60
N ALA A 33 -27.48 1.08 -27.40
CA ALA A 33 -26.04 1.10 -27.66
C ALA A 33 -25.22 1.46 -26.41
N GLU A 34 -25.69 2.42 -25.60
CA GLU A 34 -25.07 2.79 -24.33
C GLU A 34 -25.19 1.66 -23.30
N ALA A 35 -26.35 0.99 -23.24
CA ALA A 35 -26.58 -0.14 -22.37
C ALA A 35 -25.65 -1.33 -22.71
N GLU A 36 -25.44 -1.62 -24.00
CA GLU A 36 -24.48 -2.65 -24.42
C GLU A 36 -23.02 -2.28 -24.10
N GLU A 37 -22.67 -1.01 -24.16
CA GLU A 37 -21.34 -0.55 -23.72
C GLU A 37 -21.19 -0.64 -22.20
N GLU A 38 -22.23 -0.28 -21.43
CA GLU A 38 -22.21 -0.36 -19.96
C GLU A 38 -22.06 -1.81 -19.48
N LYS A 39 -22.73 -2.77 -20.10
CA LYS A 39 -22.58 -4.22 -19.81
C LYS A 39 -21.12 -4.68 -19.95
N ARG A 40 -20.39 -4.14 -20.93
CA ARG A 40 -18.96 -4.46 -21.15
C ARG A 40 -18.03 -3.82 -20.14
N ARG A 41 -18.48 -2.79 -19.43
CA ARG A 41 -17.67 -2.02 -18.46
C ARG A 41 -17.70 -2.59 -17.05
N GLY A 42 -18.40 -3.71 -16.82
CA GLY A 42 -18.54 -4.32 -15.49
C GLY A 42 -17.22 -4.53 -14.76
N ALA A 43 -16.13 -4.83 -15.47
CA ALA A 43 -14.81 -4.98 -14.89
C ALA A 43 -14.19 -3.67 -14.36
N LEU A 44 -14.73 -2.50 -14.73
CA LEU A 44 -14.18 -1.20 -14.33
C LEU A 44 -14.74 -0.66 -13.01
N SER A 45 -15.68 -1.37 -12.39
CA SER A 45 -16.31 -0.98 -11.13
C SER A 45 -16.17 -2.08 -10.08
N PRO A 46 -15.71 -1.77 -8.86
CA PRO A 46 -15.62 -2.75 -7.78
C PRO A 46 -16.98 -3.29 -7.29
N PHE A 47 -18.09 -2.68 -7.71
CA PHE A 47 -19.43 -3.12 -7.39
C PHE A 47 -19.97 -4.16 -8.37
N THR A 48 -19.46 -4.18 -9.61
CA THR A 48 -19.87 -5.08 -10.67
C THR A 48 -18.75 -5.98 -11.17
N GLY A 49 -17.54 -5.77 -10.68
CA GLY A 49 -16.36 -6.56 -11.00
C GLY A 49 -15.68 -7.12 -9.75
N ARG A 50 -14.67 -7.92 -9.99
CA ARG A 50 -13.80 -8.52 -8.95
C ARG A 50 -12.35 -8.50 -9.38
N ILE A 51 -11.45 -8.57 -8.40
CA ILE A 51 -10.01 -8.64 -8.64
C ILE A 51 -9.64 -10.09 -8.94
N VAL A 52 -8.99 -10.30 -10.07
CA VAL A 52 -8.50 -11.63 -10.46
C VAL A 52 -6.99 -11.75 -10.37
N THR A 53 -6.26 -10.63 -10.33
CA THR A 53 -4.82 -10.62 -10.10
C THR A 53 -4.40 -9.34 -9.38
N ILE A 54 -3.42 -9.48 -8.50
CA ILE A 54 -2.68 -8.38 -7.86
C ILE A 54 -1.20 -8.62 -8.14
N GLY A 55 -0.57 -7.75 -8.90
CA GLY A 55 0.86 -7.76 -9.17
C GLY A 55 1.61 -6.80 -8.25
N ILE A 56 2.75 -7.21 -7.73
CA ILE A 56 3.61 -6.39 -6.86
C ILE A 56 5.07 -6.57 -7.28
N VAL A 57 5.80 -5.45 -7.36
CA VAL A 57 7.27 -5.43 -7.45
C VAL A 57 7.84 -4.51 -6.38
N ASN A 58 8.82 -4.98 -5.64
CA ASN A 58 9.62 -4.15 -4.77
C ASN A 58 10.69 -3.44 -5.60
N ALA A 59 10.59 -2.11 -5.74
CA ALA A 59 11.48 -1.32 -6.59
C ALA A 59 12.95 -1.30 -6.12
N GLU A 60 13.22 -1.66 -4.87
CA GLU A 60 14.57 -1.66 -4.31
C GLU A 60 15.27 -3.01 -4.52
N THR A 61 14.52 -4.12 -4.44
CA THR A 61 15.09 -5.47 -4.51
C THR A 61 14.86 -6.16 -5.86
N GLY A 62 13.91 -5.67 -6.67
CA GLY A 62 13.47 -6.32 -7.90
C GLY A 62 12.67 -7.61 -7.68
N ARG A 63 12.36 -7.97 -6.43
CA ARG A 63 11.50 -9.13 -6.13
C ARG A 63 10.07 -8.85 -6.55
N SER A 64 9.41 -9.84 -7.13
CA SER A 64 8.05 -9.73 -7.64
C SER A 64 7.12 -10.78 -7.06
N CYS A 65 5.85 -10.44 -6.93
CA CYS A 65 4.78 -11.35 -6.54
C CYS A 65 3.54 -11.11 -7.39
N ALA A 66 2.94 -12.19 -7.88
CA ALA A 66 1.57 -12.15 -8.38
C ALA A 66 0.68 -13.00 -7.50
N MET A 67 -0.43 -12.42 -7.05
CA MET A 67 -1.50 -13.09 -6.35
C MET A 67 -2.69 -13.17 -7.29
N TYR A 68 -3.20 -14.36 -7.59
CA TYR A 68 -4.24 -14.51 -8.60
C TYR A 68 -5.35 -15.47 -8.21
N GLU A 69 -6.56 -15.13 -8.64
CA GLU A 69 -7.74 -15.94 -8.38
C GLU A 69 -7.76 -17.19 -9.26
N VAL A 70 -8.07 -18.33 -8.64
CA VAL A 70 -8.43 -19.56 -9.33
C VAL A 70 -9.80 -19.99 -8.83
N PRO A 71 -10.85 -19.94 -9.67
CA PRO A 71 -12.20 -20.28 -9.26
C PRO A 71 -12.30 -21.71 -8.71
N GLY A 72 -12.98 -21.82 -7.56
CA GLY A 72 -13.15 -23.13 -6.89
C GLY A 72 -11.94 -23.59 -6.08
N GLN A 73 -10.82 -22.89 -6.10
CA GLN A 73 -9.68 -23.20 -5.25
C GLN A 73 -10.00 -22.80 -3.80
N THR A 74 -9.84 -23.74 -2.87
CA THR A 74 -10.12 -23.54 -1.45
C THR A 74 -8.87 -23.28 -0.62
N GLU A 75 -7.71 -23.70 -1.12
CA GLU A 75 -6.43 -23.56 -0.42
C GLU A 75 -5.52 -22.56 -1.15
N VAL A 76 -4.73 -21.81 -0.38
CA VAL A 76 -3.71 -20.94 -0.93
C VAL A 76 -2.51 -21.77 -1.36
N ILE A 77 -2.11 -21.64 -2.62
CA ILE A 77 -0.92 -22.32 -3.15
C ILE A 77 0.15 -21.25 -3.46
N THR A 78 1.33 -21.42 -2.88
CA THR A 78 2.48 -20.53 -3.12
C THR A 78 3.59 -21.26 -3.86
N ARG A 79 4.04 -20.69 -4.97
CA ARG A 79 5.20 -21.19 -5.76
C ARG A 79 6.24 -20.08 -5.87
N ARG A 80 7.51 -20.44 -5.76
CA ARG A 80 8.65 -19.51 -5.90
C ARG A 80 9.57 -19.99 -7.00
N ASP A 81 10.00 -19.04 -7.82
CA ASP A 81 10.98 -19.24 -8.86
C ASP A 81 11.92 -18.01 -8.89
N GLY A 82 13.12 -18.16 -8.34
CA GLY A 82 14.08 -17.08 -8.18
C GLY A 82 13.47 -15.90 -7.40
N ASN A 83 13.42 -14.74 -8.04
CA ASN A 83 12.87 -13.50 -7.48
C ASN A 83 11.35 -13.37 -7.67
N ARG A 84 10.68 -14.36 -8.27
CA ARG A 84 9.24 -14.35 -8.52
C ARG A 84 8.52 -15.26 -7.53
N THR A 85 7.45 -14.74 -6.95
CA THR A 85 6.50 -15.54 -6.14
C THR A 85 5.14 -15.51 -6.83
N MET A 86 4.50 -16.66 -6.94
CA MET A 86 3.15 -16.83 -7.49
C MET A 86 2.26 -17.40 -6.39
N ILE A 87 1.17 -16.73 -6.07
CA ILE A 87 0.22 -17.12 -5.01
C ILE A 87 -1.15 -17.24 -5.66
N SER A 88 -1.77 -18.43 -5.61
CA SER A 88 -3.12 -18.63 -6.09
C SER A 88 -4.09 -18.92 -4.94
N GLY A 89 -5.36 -18.52 -5.11
CA GLY A 89 -6.42 -18.71 -4.13
C GLY A 89 -7.74 -18.12 -4.62
N SER A 90 -8.73 -17.97 -3.74
CA SER A 90 -9.92 -17.16 -4.00
C SER A 90 -9.63 -15.66 -3.95
N GLU A 91 -10.51 -14.82 -4.49
CA GLU A 91 -10.38 -13.34 -4.40
C GLU A 91 -10.15 -12.89 -2.95
N ARG A 92 -10.92 -13.42 -1.99
CA ARG A 92 -10.72 -13.11 -0.57
C ARG A 92 -9.31 -13.43 -0.09
N GLN A 93 -8.80 -14.62 -0.44
CA GLN A 93 -7.47 -15.07 0.00
C GLN A 93 -6.34 -14.25 -0.61
N ILE A 94 -6.44 -13.87 -1.90
CA ILE A 94 -5.41 -13.01 -2.51
C ILE A 94 -5.43 -11.60 -1.92
N LEU A 95 -6.60 -11.07 -1.53
CA LEU A 95 -6.71 -9.81 -0.82
C LEU A 95 -6.13 -9.89 0.60
N GLU A 96 -6.36 -10.99 1.33
CA GLU A 96 -5.74 -11.24 2.64
C GLU A 96 -4.22 -11.23 2.50
N LYS A 97 -3.68 -11.95 1.52
CA LYS A 97 -2.24 -11.99 1.23
C LYS A 97 -1.69 -10.62 0.84
N PHE A 98 -2.39 -9.86 0.01
CA PHE A 98 -2.01 -8.50 -0.33
C PHE A 98 -1.83 -7.63 0.92
N TRP A 99 -2.78 -7.65 1.85
CA TRP A 99 -2.69 -6.87 3.08
C TRP A 99 -1.61 -7.39 4.05
N GLU A 100 -1.21 -8.66 3.96
CA GLU A 100 -0.05 -9.17 4.71
C GLU A 100 1.25 -8.55 4.21
N PHE A 101 1.42 -8.39 2.90
CA PHE A 101 2.63 -7.83 2.28
C PHE A 101 2.78 -6.31 2.46
N LEU A 102 1.69 -5.58 2.52
CA LEU A 102 1.70 -4.13 2.59
C LEU A 102 1.71 -3.65 4.05
N ASP A 103 2.75 -2.92 4.43
CA ASP A 103 2.82 -2.24 5.72
C ASP A 103 2.30 -0.80 5.64
N ARG A 104 1.98 -0.21 6.82
CA ARG A 104 1.41 1.15 6.90
C ARG A 104 2.33 2.21 6.31
N ASP A 105 3.62 2.05 6.51
CA ASP A 105 4.65 3.03 6.13
C ASP A 105 5.23 2.76 4.74
N ASP A 106 4.82 1.68 4.06
CA ASP A 106 5.31 1.36 2.73
C ASP A 106 4.81 2.36 1.68
N ARG A 107 5.62 2.63 0.69
CA ARG A 107 5.22 3.46 -0.44
C ARG A 107 4.42 2.61 -1.44
N PHE A 108 3.16 2.96 -1.64
CA PHE A 108 2.29 2.40 -2.66
C PHE A 108 2.46 3.18 -3.96
N ILE A 109 3.00 2.53 -4.99
CA ILE A 109 3.28 3.14 -6.28
C ILE A 109 2.41 2.46 -7.34
N SER A 110 1.76 3.24 -8.20
CA SER A 110 0.86 2.72 -9.24
C SER A 110 0.82 3.64 -10.45
N PHE A 111 0.19 3.21 -11.53
CA PHE A 111 -0.13 4.04 -12.67
C PHE A 111 -1.66 4.17 -12.83
N ASN A 112 -2.20 5.34 -12.49
CA ASN A 112 -3.65 5.59 -12.37
C ASN A 112 -4.34 4.87 -11.20
N GLY A 113 -3.58 4.35 -10.25
CA GLY A 113 -4.12 3.52 -9.18
C GLY A 113 -4.92 4.29 -8.15
N ARG A 114 -4.75 5.61 -8.04
CA ARG A 114 -5.60 6.43 -7.18
C ARG A 114 -7.06 6.44 -7.67
N GLN A 115 -7.28 6.31 -8.97
CA GLN A 115 -8.61 6.27 -9.56
C GLN A 115 -9.13 4.84 -9.77
N PHE A 116 -8.26 3.82 -9.76
CA PHE A 116 -8.63 2.45 -10.07
C PHE A 116 -8.18 1.45 -9.01
N ASP A 117 -6.90 1.12 -8.94
CA ASP A 117 -6.38 0.03 -8.08
C ASP A 117 -6.67 0.25 -6.60
N GLY A 118 -6.41 1.45 -6.09
CA GLY A 118 -6.63 1.78 -4.68
C GLY A 118 -8.09 1.62 -4.24
N PRO A 119 -9.06 2.30 -4.90
CA PRO A 119 -10.48 2.12 -4.62
C PRO A 119 -10.95 0.66 -4.79
N PHE A 120 -10.49 -0.03 -5.83
CA PHE A 120 -10.85 -1.42 -6.08
C PHE A 120 -10.39 -2.34 -4.94
N LEU A 121 -9.11 -2.28 -4.57
CA LEU A 121 -8.54 -3.05 -3.47
C LEU A 121 -9.27 -2.79 -2.14
N MET A 122 -9.56 -1.52 -1.83
CA MET A 122 -10.24 -1.16 -0.59
C MET A 122 -11.70 -1.60 -0.55
N ILE A 123 -12.46 -1.36 -1.64
CA ILE A 123 -13.89 -1.71 -1.69
C ILE A 123 -14.07 -3.23 -1.74
N ARG A 124 -13.29 -3.95 -2.57
CA ARG A 124 -13.36 -5.42 -2.61
C ARG A 124 -12.98 -6.05 -1.28
N SER A 125 -11.97 -5.50 -0.60
CA SER A 125 -11.64 -5.94 0.77
C SER A 125 -12.81 -5.76 1.72
N ALA A 126 -13.47 -4.61 1.70
CA ALA A 126 -14.65 -4.36 2.55
C ALA A 126 -15.82 -5.32 2.22
N ILE A 127 -16.08 -5.61 0.94
CA ILE A 127 -17.08 -6.59 0.50
C ILE A 127 -16.79 -7.97 1.08
N HIS A 128 -15.51 -8.37 1.16
CA HIS A 128 -15.09 -9.62 1.76
C HIS A 128 -14.94 -9.57 3.30
N GLY A 129 -15.29 -8.47 3.95
CA GLY A 129 -15.19 -8.29 5.40
C GLY A 129 -13.73 -8.16 5.88
N LEU A 130 -12.82 -7.78 5.01
CA LEU A 130 -11.42 -7.53 5.33
C LEU A 130 -11.21 -6.04 5.63
N ALA A 131 -10.50 -5.74 6.72
CA ALA A 131 -10.16 -4.36 7.06
C ALA A 131 -8.88 -3.93 6.31
N PRO A 132 -8.95 -2.91 5.44
CA PRO A 132 -7.75 -2.32 4.85
C PRO A 132 -6.78 -1.82 5.92
N LYS A 133 -5.48 -2.15 5.79
CA LYS A 133 -4.47 -1.70 6.76
C LYS A 133 -4.21 -0.19 6.69
N ARG A 134 -4.50 0.43 5.55
CA ARG A 134 -4.29 1.87 5.29
C ARG A 134 -5.14 2.35 4.12
N ASP A 135 -5.25 3.67 4.01
CA ASP A 135 -5.84 4.34 2.85
C ASP A 135 -4.87 4.29 1.65
N LEU A 136 -5.30 3.68 0.54
CA LEU A 136 -4.54 3.59 -0.72
C LEU A 136 -4.84 4.74 -1.68
N VAL A 137 -5.86 5.54 -1.42
CA VAL A 137 -6.21 6.71 -2.23
C VAL A 137 -5.44 7.94 -1.75
N GLY A 138 -5.54 8.26 -0.45
CA GLY A 138 -4.81 9.34 0.19
C GLY A 138 -5.09 10.73 -0.37
N ASN A 139 -4.22 11.68 -0.07
CA ASN A 139 -4.34 13.04 -0.57
C ASN A 139 -3.78 13.15 -2.00
N ARG A 140 -4.61 13.65 -2.93
CA ARG A 140 -4.28 13.79 -4.36
C ARG A 140 -3.02 14.62 -4.63
N TYR A 141 -2.76 15.62 -3.82
CA TYR A 141 -1.63 16.54 -4.02
C TYR A 141 -0.34 16.08 -3.32
N ARG A 142 -0.35 14.88 -2.75
CA ARG A 142 0.83 14.28 -2.11
C ARG A 142 1.16 12.95 -2.80
N PHE A 143 2.43 12.78 -3.18
CA PHE A 143 2.92 11.53 -3.78
C PHE A 143 3.53 10.57 -2.75
N HIS A 144 3.35 10.87 -1.46
CA HIS A 144 3.75 10.01 -0.37
C HIS A 144 2.61 9.90 0.66
N PRO A 145 2.32 8.71 1.17
CA PRO A 145 2.90 7.41 0.84
C PRO A 145 2.33 6.79 -0.45
N ASN A 146 1.29 7.37 -1.06
CA ASN A 146 0.66 6.87 -2.28
C ASN A 146 1.14 7.70 -3.49
N CYS A 147 1.83 7.06 -4.43
CA CYS A 147 2.43 7.68 -5.60
C CYS A 147 1.75 7.17 -6.88
N ASP A 148 0.89 7.97 -7.47
CA ASP A 148 0.29 7.69 -8.78
C ASP A 148 1.12 8.35 -9.87
N LEU A 149 1.80 7.53 -10.69
CA LEU A 149 2.70 8.04 -11.74
C LEU A 149 1.97 8.78 -12.85
N ARG A 150 0.69 8.47 -13.10
CA ARG A 150 -0.12 9.24 -14.03
C ARG A 150 -0.37 10.65 -13.51
N GLU A 151 -0.61 10.81 -12.21
CA GLU A 151 -0.76 12.12 -11.57
C GLU A 151 0.56 12.89 -11.51
N VAL A 152 1.68 12.22 -11.29
CA VAL A 152 3.02 12.82 -11.40
C VAL A 152 3.23 13.41 -12.78
N LEU A 153 2.99 12.62 -13.84
CA LEU A 153 3.23 13.02 -15.22
C LEU A 153 2.27 14.10 -15.73
N ASN A 154 1.05 14.18 -15.18
CA ASN A 154 0.09 15.25 -15.56
C ASN A 154 0.07 16.41 -14.56
N PHE A 155 1.00 16.43 -13.59
CA PHE A 155 1.10 17.45 -12.55
C PHE A 155 -0.22 17.64 -11.78
N ASN A 156 -0.81 16.53 -11.32
CA ASN A 156 -2.09 16.48 -10.59
C ASN A 156 -3.26 17.14 -11.39
N GLY A 157 -3.26 16.96 -12.71
CA GLY A 157 -4.30 17.49 -13.59
C GLY A 157 -4.10 18.94 -13.98
N THR A 158 -2.95 19.55 -13.71
CA THR A 158 -2.61 20.89 -14.17
C THR A 158 -2.56 20.93 -15.70
N ILE A 159 -2.11 19.86 -16.34
CA ILE A 159 -2.15 19.73 -17.78
C ILE A 159 -3.53 19.22 -18.20
N ASN A 160 -4.20 19.96 -19.08
CA ASN A 160 -5.53 19.61 -19.56
C ASN A 160 -5.55 18.21 -20.21
N PRO A 161 -6.39 17.27 -19.75
CA PRO A 161 -6.47 15.91 -20.29
C PRO A 161 -6.85 15.83 -21.78
N ARG A 162 -7.49 16.89 -22.31
CA ARG A 162 -7.77 16.98 -23.75
C ARG A 162 -6.52 17.29 -24.58
N GLN A 163 -5.52 17.92 -23.98
CA GLN A 163 -4.25 18.28 -24.64
C GLN A 163 -3.20 17.20 -24.49
N MET A 164 -3.24 16.41 -23.39
CA MET A 164 -2.28 15.37 -23.12
C MET A 164 -2.98 14.07 -22.74
N ARG A 165 -3.23 13.22 -23.74
CA ARG A 165 -3.72 11.86 -23.52
C ARG A 165 -2.57 10.88 -23.54
N PHE A 166 -2.43 10.08 -22.50
CA PHE A 166 -1.45 9.02 -22.42
C PHE A 166 -1.94 7.88 -21.52
N ASN A 167 -1.44 6.70 -21.80
CA ASN A 167 -1.56 5.50 -20.99
C ASN A 167 -0.16 5.03 -20.59
N LEU A 168 -0.06 3.94 -19.84
CA LEU A 168 1.22 3.38 -19.40
C LEU A 168 2.14 3.07 -20.59
N ASP A 169 1.61 2.43 -21.64
CA ASP A 169 2.37 2.04 -22.83
C ASP A 169 3.04 3.25 -23.51
N LEU A 170 2.29 4.34 -23.75
CA LEU A 170 2.83 5.55 -24.34
C LEU A 170 3.88 6.20 -23.41
N ALA A 171 3.61 6.26 -22.11
CA ALA A 171 4.56 6.77 -21.15
C ALA A 171 5.85 5.95 -21.17
N CYS A 172 5.76 4.63 -21.05
CA CYS A 172 6.92 3.75 -21.09
C CYS A 172 7.74 3.93 -22.39
N LYS A 173 7.10 3.93 -23.56
CA LYS A 173 7.78 4.15 -24.84
C LYS A 173 8.50 5.50 -24.90
N THR A 174 7.85 6.56 -24.41
CA THR A 174 8.44 7.90 -24.37
C THR A 174 9.68 7.97 -23.48
N PHE A 175 9.68 7.23 -22.37
CA PHE A 175 10.81 7.12 -21.47
C PHE A 175 11.84 6.02 -21.87
N GLY A 176 11.69 5.38 -23.03
CA GLY A 176 12.60 4.33 -23.53
C GLY A 176 12.53 3.04 -22.70
N ILE A 177 11.35 2.72 -22.17
CA ILE A 177 11.06 1.49 -21.42
C ILE A 177 10.35 0.51 -22.36
N VAL A 178 10.74 -0.77 -22.30
CA VAL A 178 10.09 -1.82 -23.07
C VAL A 178 8.65 -1.96 -22.59
N SER A 179 7.70 -1.88 -23.53
CA SER A 179 6.27 -2.01 -23.24
C SER A 179 5.96 -3.41 -22.73
N SER A 180 5.03 -3.50 -21.77
CA SER A 180 4.42 -4.74 -21.30
C SER A 180 3.50 -5.39 -22.33
N LYS A 181 3.05 -4.63 -23.32
CA LYS A 181 2.14 -5.14 -24.35
C LYS A 181 2.87 -6.11 -25.28
N THR A 182 2.67 -7.40 -25.03
CA THR A 182 2.97 -8.48 -25.97
C THR A 182 1.79 -8.65 -26.94
N GLU A 183 2.08 -9.16 -28.16
CA GLU A 183 1.03 -9.41 -29.15
C GLU A 183 -0.09 -10.29 -28.57
N GLY A 184 -1.32 -9.75 -28.50
CA GLY A 184 -2.54 -10.47 -28.15
C GLY A 184 -3.04 -10.34 -26.71
N MET A 185 -2.32 -9.66 -25.80
CA MET A 185 -2.83 -9.39 -24.46
C MET A 185 -2.86 -7.88 -24.20
N ASP A 186 -4.06 -7.36 -24.02
CA ASP A 186 -4.35 -6.04 -23.47
C ASP A 186 -5.42 -6.20 -22.37
N GLY A 187 -5.70 -5.15 -21.60
CA GLY A 187 -6.70 -5.20 -20.53
C GLY A 187 -8.10 -5.66 -20.98
N ARG A 188 -8.41 -5.63 -22.30
CA ARG A 188 -9.66 -6.15 -22.87
C ARG A 188 -9.64 -7.67 -23.04
N ALA A 189 -8.46 -8.25 -23.18
CA ALA A 189 -8.29 -9.69 -23.32
C ALA A 189 -8.37 -10.44 -21.99
N VAL A 190 -8.21 -9.76 -20.86
CA VAL A 190 -8.21 -10.35 -19.49
C VAL A 190 -9.45 -11.21 -19.26
N GLU A 191 -10.65 -10.71 -19.61
CA GLU A 191 -11.88 -11.48 -19.46
C GLU A 191 -11.90 -12.76 -20.31
N THR A 192 -11.37 -12.69 -21.54
CA THR A 192 -11.28 -13.86 -22.43
C THR A 192 -10.34 -14.92 -21.87
N PHE A 193 -9.17 -14.49 -21.36
CA PHE A 193 -8.21 -15.38 -20.72
C PHE A 193 -8.76 -16.00 -19.44
N TYR A 194 -9.46 -15.19 -18.64
CA TYR A 194 -10.09 -15.66 -17.41
C TYR A 194 -11.14 -16.74 -17.68
N ARG A 195 -12.04 -16.51 -18.64
CA ARG A 195 -13.05 -17.50 -19.05
C ARG A 195 -12.44 -18.77 -19.66
N ALA A 196 -11.27 -18.66 -20.27
CA ALA A 196 -10.51 -19.80 -20.79
C ALA A 196 -9.72 -20.56 -19.72
N GLY A 197 -9.80 -20.18 -18.43
CA GLY A 197 -9.06 -20.80 -17.34
C GLY A 197 -7.56 -20.45 -17.33
N ARG A 198 -7.13 -19.44 -18.06
CA ARG A 198 -5.73 -19.02 -18.20
C ARG A 198 -5.34 -18.00 -17.12
N HIS A 199 -5.60 -18.32 -15.87
CA HIS A 199 -5.45 -17.39 -14.73
C HIS A 199 -3.98 -17.02 -14.49
N GLU A 200 -3.07 -17.97 -14.63
CA GLU A 200 -1.62 -17.73 -14.48
C GLU A 200 -1.06 -16.82 -15.57
N ASP A 201 -1.57 -16.91 -16.80
CA ASP A 201 -1.17 -16.02 -17.89
C ASP A 201 -1.55 -14.56 -17.61
N ILE A 202 -2.73 -14.35 -17.00
CA ILE A 202 -3.16 -13.02 -16.54
C ILE A 202 -2.19 -12.51 -15.45
N ALA A 203 -1.80 -13.39 -14.53
CA ALA A 203 -0.86 -13.03 -13.46
C ALA A 203 0.53 -12.66 -14.01
N ILE A 204 1.01 -13.36 -15.02
CA ILE A 204 2.27 -13.03 -15.71
C ILE A 204 2.15 -11.69 -16.44
N TYR A 205 1.04 -11.45 -17.13
CA TYR A 205 0.77 -10.17 -17.81
C TYR A 205 0.77 -8.99 -16.82
N CYS A 206 0.05 -9.12 -15.71
CA CYS A 206 0.03 -8.11 -14.65
C CYS A 206 1.44 -7.81 -14.11
N LEU A 207 2.29 -8.84 -13.94
CA LEU A 207 3.70 -8.62 -13.53
C LEU A 207 4.51 -7.84 -14.56
N GLU A 208 4.25 -7.99 -15.86
CA GLU A 208 4.91 -7.19 -16.88
C GLU A 208 4.46 -5.70 -16.82
N ASP A 209 3.18 -5.42 -16.56
CA ASP A 209 2.68 -4.07 -16.34
C ASP A 209 3.31 -3.44 -15.08
N VAL A 210 3.41 -4.19 -13.98
CA VAL A 210 4.08 -3.74 -12.74
C VAL A 210 5.57 -3.51 -12.99
N ARG A 211 6.26 -4.38 -13.74
CA ARG A 211 7.67 -4.19 -14.11
C ARG A 211 7.87 -2.88 -14.88
N ALA A 212 7.06 -2.65 -15.91
CA ALA A 212 7.14 -1.44 -16.73
C ALA A 212 6.85 -0.17 -15.88
N THR A 213 5.86 -0.25 -14.99
CA THR A 213 5.55 0.82 -14.03
C THR A 213 6.70 1.06 -13.06
N CYS A 214 7.39 0.00 -12.61
CA CYS A 214 8.55 0.10 -11.73
C CYS A 214 9.73 0.81 -12.42
N GLU A 215 10.04 0.43 -13.67
CA GLU A 215 11.08 1.10 -14.44
C GLU A 215 10.76 2.59 -14.67
N LEU A 216 9.49 2.91 -14.94
CA LEU A 216 9.03 4.29 -15.06
C LEU A 216 9.20 5.05 -13.74
N TYR A 217 8.79 4.44 -12.60
CA TYR A 217 8.98 5.02 -11.28
C TYR A 217 10.46 5.36 -11.02
N LEU A 218 11.38 4.42 -11.27
CA LEU A 218 12.81 4.63 -11.03
C LEU A 218 13.38 5.80 -11.87
N LYS A 219 12.91 5.97 -13.11
CA LYS A 219 13.27 7.14 -13.94
C LYS A 219 12.71 8.45 -13.37
N LEU A 220 11.49 8.43 -12.86
CA LEU A 220 10.82 9.61 -12.30
C LEU A 220 11.34 9.96 -10.90
N GLU A 221 11.79 8.98 -10.12
CA GLU A 221 12.34 9.20 -8.78
C GLU A 221 13.54 10.14 -8.79
N GLY A 222 14.47 9.94 -9.73
CA GLY A 222 15.64 10.79 -9.91
C GLY A 222 15.37 12.13 -10.60
N THR A 223 14.16 12.35 -11.11
CA THR A 223 13.81 13.53 -11.90
C THR A 223 12.63 14.30 -11.30
N LEU A 224 11.40 14.01 -11.69
CA LEU A 224 10.21 14.76 -11.27
C LEU A 224 9.90 14.58 -9.78
N LEU A 225 10.09 13.39 -9.21
CA LEU A 225 9.78 13.10 -7.80
C LEU A 225 10.85 13.64 -6.82
N ARG A 226 12.03 14.06 -7.31
CA ARG A 226 13.07 14.65 -6.44
C ARG A 226 12.61 15.90 -5.70
N PHE A 227 11.68 16.66 -6.28
CA PHE A 227 11.15 17.87 -5.64
C PHE A 227 10.26 17.55 -4.44
N GLU A 228 9.49 16.46 -4.50
CA GLU A 228 8.70 15.98 -3.37
C GLU A 228 9.61 15.56 -2.20
N GLN A 229 10.69 14.86 -2.50
CA GLN A 229 11.63 14.43 -1.46
C GLN A 229 12.25 15.62 -0.73
N ALA A 230 12.68 16.64 -1.45
CA ALA A 230 13.23 17.88 -0.87
C ALA A 230 12.18 18.61 0.00
N PHE A 231 10.91 18.62 -0.43
CA PHE A 231 9.81 19.22 0.32
C PHE A 231 9.54 18.47 1.63
N ARG A 232 9.50 17.14 1.60
CA ARG A 232 9.35 16.28 2.79
C ARG A 232 10.46 16.52 3.80
N GLU A 233 11.70 16.50 3.35
CA GLU A 233 12.85 16.74 4.24
C GLU A 233 12.79 18.12 4.90
N ALA A 234 12.28 19.14 4.18
CA ALA A 234 12.08 20.46 4.73
C ALA A 234 10.94 20.48 5.77
N GLU A 235 9.81 19.82 5.48
CA GLU A 235 8.68 19.67 6.43
C GLU A 235 9.10 18.91 7.70
N GLU A 236 9.82 17.81 7.57
CA GLU A 236 10.32 17.02 8.70
C GLU A 236 11.29 17.84 9.56
N ARG A 237 12.22 18.59 8.94
CA ARG A 237 13.12 19.51 9.65
C ARG A 237 12.35 20.60 10.40
N ALA A 238 11.31 21.15 9.77
CA ALA A 238 10.46 22.17 10.39
C ALA A 238 9.66 21.58 11.57
N ALA A 239 9.10 20.37 11.43
CA ALA A 239 8.39 19.67 12.48
C ALA A 239 9.29 19.38 13.69
N ARG A 240 10.50 18.85 13.46
CA ARG A 240 11.50 18.61 14.53
C ARG A 240 11.86 19.90 15.27
N ARG A 241 12.04 21.02 14.55
CA ARG A 241 12.31 22.34 15.17
C ARG A 241 11.14 22.82 16.05
N ARG A 242 9.89 22.62 15.62
CA ARG A 242 8.69 22.97 16.42
C ARG A 242 8.63 22.15 17.69
N THR A 243 8.78 20.82 17.59
CA THR A 243 8.78 19.93 18.78
C THR A 243 9.87 20.31 19.78
N THR A 244 11.09 20.60 19.30
CA THR A 244 12.19 21.04 20.17
C THR A 244 11.91 22.39 20.81
N ALA A 245 11.31 23.34 20.07
CA ALA A 245 10.94 24.66 20.61
C ALA A 245 9.81 24.54 21.66
N GLU A 246 8.81 23.68 21.44
CA GLU A 246 7.75 23.39 22.41
C GLU A 246 8.31 22.72 23.66
N GLN A 247 9.19 21.73 23.54
CA GLN A 247 9.85 21.10 24.67
C GLN A 247 10.68 22.11 25.49
N LEU A 248 11.44 22.99 24.82
CA LEU A 248 12.19 24.04 25.48
C LEU A 248 11.29 25.08 26.15
N SER A 249 10.11 25.37 25.60
CA SER A 249 9.15 26.28 26.21
C SER A 249 8.54 25.69 27.47
N ILE A 250 8.24 24.40 27.49
CA ILE A 250 7.73 23.67 28.65
C ILE A 250 8.77 23.66 29.78
N LEU A 251 10.04 23.33 29.48
CA LEU A 251 11.14 23.33 30.43
C LEU A 251 11.42 24.72 31.03
N ARG A 252 11.17 25.79 30.27
CA ARG A 252 11.31 27.16 30.76
C ARG A 252 10.09 27.65 31.58
N ALA A 253 8.93 27.00 31.41
CA ALA A 253 7.72 27.32 32.14
C ALA A 253 7.61 26.56 33.47
N GLU A 254 8.46 25.57 33.74
CA GLU A 254 8.55 24.98 35.09
C GLU A 254 9.08 26.02 36.06
N PRO A 255 8.33 26.36 37.14
CA PRO A 255 8.78 27.31 38.14
C PRO A 255 10.06 26.77 38.80
N GLU A 256 11.08 27.64 39.00
CA GLU A 256 12.24 27.27 39.78
C GLU A 256 11.77 26.75 41.14
N PRO A 257 12.31 25.59 41.60
CA PRO A 257 11.91 25.03 42.89
C PRO A 257 12.10 26.08 43.97
N THR A 258 11.04 26.36 44.71
CA THR A 258 11.10 27.31 45.82
C THR A 258 12.20 26.87 46.79
N PHE A 259 12.85 27.83 47.47
CA PHE A 259 13.96 27.58 48.41
C PHE A 259 13.62 26.45 49.42
N MET A 260 12.35 26.30 49.76
CA MET A 260 11.84 25.25 50.67
C MET A 260 11.89 23.84 50.02
N GLU A 261 11.63 23.71 48.72
CA GLU A 261 11.73 22.42 47.99
C GLU A 261 13.18 22.01 47.77
N SER A 262 14.09 22.96 47.59
CA SER A 262 15.52 22.65 47.46
C SER A 262 16.10 22.16 48.81
N VAL A 263 15.64 22.69 49.92
CA VAL A 263 16.04 22.26 51.29
C VAL A 263 15.51 20.85 51.59
N THR A 264 14.30 20.52 51.16
CA THR A 264 13.71 19.18 51.37
C THR A 264 14.42 18.11 50.51
N ARG A 265 14.83 18.45 49.29
CA ARG A 265 15.65 17.54 48.47
C ARG A 265 17.03 17.32 49.04
N THR A 266 17.68 18.34 49.58
CA THR A 266 19.01 18.22 50.20
C THR A 266 18.95 17.45 51.51
N SER A 267 17.89 17.57 52.30
CA SER A 267 17.68 16.79 53.52
C SER A 267 17.37 15.32 53.27
N LEU A 268 16.68 14.99 52.17
CA LEU A 268 16.42 13.59 51.79
C LEU A 268 17.69 12.87 51.28
N THR A 269 18.68 13.58 50.73
CA THR A 269 19.95 12.99 50.34
C THR A 269 20.94 12.81 51.48
N LEU A 270 20.75 13.48 52.63
CA LEU A 270 21.60 13.36 53.80
C LEU A 270 21.11 12.31 54.82
N THR A 271 19.86 11.85 54.71
CA THR A 271 19.30 10.82 55.62
C THR A 271 19.36 9.38 55.05
N SER A 272 19.91 9.17 53.86
CA SER A 272 19.99 7.82 53.27
C SER A 272 21.32 7.07 53.53
N SER A 273 22.08 7.48 54.59
CA SER A 273 23.27 6.77 55.01
C SER A 273 23.21 6.31 56.46
N LEU A 274 22.13 5.71 56.89
CA LEU A 274 22.13 4.86 58.09
C LEU A 274 20.86 3.96 58.10
N ASP A 275 21.14 2.70 58.02
CA ASP A 275 20.42 1.55 58.56
C ASP A 275 19.09 1.09 57.96
N ASP A 276 19.18 -0.01 57.29
CA ASP A 276 18.44 -1.26 57.46
C ASP A 276 16.92 -1.31 57.25
N VAL A 277 16.62 -2.28 56.39
CA VAL A 277 15.55 -3.31 56.52
C VAL A 277 14.29 -3.09 55.69
N VAL A 278 14.13 -4.06 54.81
CA VAL A 278 12.91 -4.64 54.21
C VAL A 278 12.52 -4.13 52.85
N ALA A 279 12.96 -4.87 51.83
CA ALA A 279 12.15 -5.18 50.66
C ALA A 279 10.99 -6.12 51.11
N PRO A 280 9.91 -6.32 50.42
CA PRO A 280 9.92 -6.73 49.04
C PRO A 280 8.69 -6.21 48.23
N ASP A 281 8.63 -6.50 46.98
CA ASP A 281 7.57 -6.59 45.97
C ASP A 281 7.66 -5.64 44.80
N ASP A 282 8.21 -4.42 44.90
CA ASP A 282 8.29 -3.49 43.74
C ASP A 282 9.51 -3.72 42.84
N VAL A 283 10.48 -4.50 43.28
CA VAL A 283 11.70 -4.79 42.49
C VAL A 283 11.47 -5.86 41.40
N VAL A 284 10.45 -6.70 41.55
CA VAL A 284 10.13 -7.78 40.58
C VAL A 284 9.46 -7.22 39.34
N ALA A 285 8.60 -6.22 39.50
CA ALA A 285 7.91 -5.59 38.37
C ALA A 285 8.88 -4.80 37.46
N THR A 286 9.84 -4.11 38.04
CA THR A 286 10.84 -3.32 37.28
C THR A 286 11.85 -4.20 36.53
N ARG A 287 12.23 -5.35 37.12
CA ARG A 287 13.09 -6.33 36.42
C ARG A 287 12.39 -7.04 35.28
N HIS A 288 11.09 -7.29 35.39
CA HIS A 288 10.31 -7.91 34.30
C HIS A 288 10.14 -6.96 33.09
N GLN A 289 9.91 -5.68 33.35
CA GLN A 289 9.84 -4.66 32.29
C GLN A 289 11.20 -4.41 31.62
N ALA A 290 12.30 -4.42 32.38
CA ALA A 290 13.65 -4.30 31.81
C ALA A 290 14.01 -5.51 30.94
N MET A 291 13.63 -6.73 31.35
CA MET A 291 13.89 -7.96 30.61
C MET A 291 13.06 -8.05 29.31
N VAL A 292 11.84 -7.48 29.31
CA VAL A 292 11.00 -7.40 28.10
C VAL A 292 11.56 -6.36 27.11
N LEU A 293 12.10 -5.26 27.59
CA LEU A 293 12.76 -4.24 26.76
C LEU A 293 14.10 -4.74 26.19
N GLU A 294 14.90 -5.48 26.97
CA GLU A 294 16.13 -6.12 26.45
C GLU A 294 15.85 -7.15 25.37
N LYS A 295 14.80 -7.98 25.52
CA LYS A 295 14.39 -8.95 24.48
C LYS A 295 13.86 -8.29 23.21
N LEU A 296 13.25 -7.11 23.30
CA LEU A 296 12.82 -6.33 22.15
C LEU A 296 14.00 -5.65 21.42
N VAL A 297 15.09 -5.36 22.11
CA VAL A 297 16.31 -4.75 21.55
C VAL A 297 17.25 -5.79 20.94
N GLN A 298 17.24 -7.05 21.43
CA GLN A 298 18.15 -8.11 20.97
C GLN A 298 17.59 -8.98 19.83
N GLY A 299 16.38 -8.70 19.31
CA GLY A 299 15.90 -9.25 18.03
C GLY A 299 15.97 -10.78 17.93
N GLU A 300 15.40 -11.52 18.89
CA GLU A 300 15.19 -12.95 18.66
C GLU A 300 14.09 -13.16 17.59
N PRO A 301 14.35 -13.98 16.55
CA PRO A 301 13.40 -14.19 15.46
C PRO A 301 12.18 -14.95 15.97
N ARG A 302 10.98 -14.44 15.67
CA ARG A 302 9.77 -15.25 15.74
C ARG A 302 9.82 -16.27 14.61
N GLU A 303 9.78 -17.54 14.96
CA GLU A 303 9.53 -18.63 14.01
C GLU A 303 8.13 -18.47 13.43
N GLU A 304 8.09 -17.86 12.30
CA GLU A 304 7.16 -17.90 11.16
C GLU A 304 7.54 -16.72 10.28
N GLU A 305 8.68 -16.85 9.60
CA GLU A 305 9.10 -15.86 8.60
C GLU A 305 8.16 -15.90 7.40
N LEU A 306 7.25 -14.92 7.34
CA LEU A 306 6.70 -14.50 6.06
C LEU A 306 7.87 -14.11 5.14
N PRO A 307 7.86 -14.49 3.87
CA PRO A 307 8.95 -14.22 2.96
C PRO A 307 9.23 -12.73 2.87
N GLU A 308 10.46 -12.32 3.16
CA GLU A 308 10.92 -10.95 2.92
C GLU A 308 10.73 -10.59 1.44
N PHE A 309 9.93 -9.58 1.19
CA PHE A 309 9.73 -8.93 -0.10
C PHE A 309 10.65 -7.72 -0.26
#